data_ad1bd4c3ff474fdf284a9bef5edf22cc
#
_entry.id   ad1bd4c3ff474fdf284a9bef5edf22cc
#
_cell.length_a   1.000
_cell.length_b   1.000
_cell.length_c   1.000
_cell.angle_alpha   90.00
_cell.angle_beta   90.00
_cell.angle_gamma   90.00
#
_symmetry.space_group_name_H-M   'P 1'
#
loop_
_entity.id
_entity.type
_entity.pdbx_description
1 polymer ?
#
loop_
_entity_poly.entity_id
_entity_poly.type
_entity_poly.pdbx_seq_one_letter_code
_entity_poly.pdbx_strand_id
1 'polypeptide(L)'
;MRVLIAGATGAIGRPLIRCLKQDRHTVFALVRSPESSHVVTQLGAEPVTADALDAASVKAAIDRTRPNAVINELTSLPRHYTAAEMRAAAERDLKVRIEGNANLLAAPQDTGERRYLLQSSAFWYAPGDGLADESASFAFDASAAVAAGARRYAQLEAVALATPGIAFVGLRY
;
A
#
# COMPACT_ATOMS: atom_id res chain seq x y z
N MET A 1 -3.05 18.44 4.08
CA MET A 1 -4.02 17.32 4.21
C MET A 1 -3.58 16.40 5.34
N ARG A 2 -4.49 15.55 5.81
CA ARG A 2 -4.22 14.43 6.74
C ARG A 2 -3.97 13.18 5.91
N VAL A 3 -2.80 12.57 6.03
CA VAL A 3 -2.38 11.41 5.24
C VAL A 3 -2.04 10.25 6.16
N LEU A 4 -2.64 9.09 5.96
CA LEU A 4 -2.28 7.85 6.65
C LEU A 4 -1.44 6.97 5.72
N ILE A 5 -0.27 6.54 6.19
CA ILE A 5 0.62 5.64 5.44
C ILE A 5 0.65 4.28 6.11
N ALA A 6 0.22 3.25 5.42
CA ALA A 6 0.45 1.86 5.76
C ALA A 6 1.73 1.39 5.03
N GLY A 7 2.66 0.74 5.75
CA GLY A 7 4.00 0.44 5.21
C GLY A 7 5.02 1.57 5.42
N ALA A 8 4.75 2.48 6.33
CA ALA A 8 5.50 3.71 6.61
C ALA A 8 6.99 3.50 6.96
N THR A 9 7.38 2.34 7.50
CA THR A 9 8.78 2.02 7.84
C THR A 9 9.57 1.36 6.71
N GLY A 10 8.92 1.11 5.58
CA GLY A 10 9.52 0.50 4.38
C GLY A 10 10.46 1.43 3.62
N ALA A 11 11.05 0.89 2.54
CA ALA A 11 12.00 1.61 1.68
C ALA A 11 11.36 2.85 1.03
N ILE A 12 10.09 2.77 0.63
CA ILE A 12 9.32 3.88 0.06
C ILE A 12 8.70 4.74 1.16
N GLY A 13 8.14 4.14 2.21
CA GLY A 13 7.41 4.85 3.26
C GLY A 13 8.25 5.90 3.99
N ARG A 14 9.51 5.61 4.30
CA ARG A 14 10.40 6.55 5.01
C ARG A 14 10.70 7.85 4.23
N PRO A 15 11.16 7.80 2.97
CA PRO A 15 11.33 9.03 2.18
C PRO A 15 10.00 9.73 1.91
N LEU A 16 8.90 8.99 1.71
CA LEU A 16 7.58 9.55 1.51
C LEU A 16 7.11 10.39 2.71
N ILE A 17 7.34 9.92 3.96
CA ILE A 17 7.05 10.73 5.16
C ILE A 17 7.77 12.07 5.08
N ARG A 18 9.08 12.10 4.75
CA ARG A 18 9.86 13.33 4.67
C ARG A 18 9.29 14.29 3.64
N CYS A 19 8.98 13.80 2.43
CA CYS A 19 8.40 14.63 1.37
C CYS A 19 7.06 15.23 1.80
N LEU A 20 6.15 14.41 2.32
CA LEU A 20 4.84 14.89 2.78
C LEU A 20 4.94 15.88 3.94
N LYS A 21 5.92 15.74 4.83
CA LYS A 21 6.18 16.71 5.91
C LYS A 21 6.75 18.02 5.37
N GLN A 22 7.61 18.00 4.36
CA GLN A 22 8.10 19.21 3.68
C GLN A 22 6.94 19.98 3.05
N ASP A 23 5.98 19.27 2.47
CA ASP A 23 4.75 19.84 1.89
C ASP A 23 3.68 20.18 2.94
N ARG A 24 4.05 20.18 4.22
CA ARG A 24 3.21 20.57 5.36
C ARG A 24 1.95 19.73 5.53
N HIS A 25 1.99 18.45 5.13
CA HIS A 25 0.92 17.51 5.44
C HIS A 25 1.00 17.05 6.90
N THR A 26 -0.16 16.72 7.49
CA THR A 26 -0.23 15.96 8.74
C THR A 26 -0.11 14.49 8.38
N VAL A 27 0.98 13.84 8.76
CA VAL A 27 1.28 12.46 8.40
C VAL A 27 1.09 11.53 9.58
N PHE A 28 0.25 10.54 9.42
CA PHE A 28 0.05 9.41 10.33
C PHE A 28 0.70 8.17 9.74
N ALA A 29 1.37 7.40 10.55
CA ALA A 29 2.06 6.17 10.13
C ALA A 29 1.47 4.96 10.85
N LEU A 30 0.88 4.03 10.11
CA LEU A 30 0.41 2.76 10.65
C LEU A 30 1.63 1.91 11.05
N VAL A 31 1.73 1.54 12.32
CA VAL A 31 2.88 0.81 12.88
C VAL A 31 2.40 -0.30 13.82
N ARG A 32 3.23 -1.35 14.00
CA ARG A 32 2.89 -2.50 14.84
C ARG A 32 3.70 -2.62 16.12
N SER A 33 4.82 -1.89 16.21
CA SER A 33 5.73 -2.03 17.35
C SER A 33 6.26 -0.69 17.84
N PRO A 34 6.75 -0.61 19.11
CA PRO A 34 7.39 0.57 19.64
C PRO A 34 8.60 1.04 18.81
N GLU A 35 9.41 0.12 18.31
CA GLU A 35 10.57 0.43 17.47
C GLU A 35 10.13 1.12 16.17
N SER A 36 9.08 0.61 15.53
CA SER A 36 8.49 1.22 14.34
C SER A 36 7.92 2.61 14.66
N SER A 37 7.30 2.78 15.82
CA SER A 37 6.81 4.08 16.29
C SER A 37 7.94 5.08 16.44
N HIS A 38 9.05 4.69 17.06
CA HIS A 38 10.23 5.55 17.20
C HIS A 38 10.78 6.00 15.85
N VAL A 39 10.91 5.08 14.90
CA VAL A 39 11.41 5.38 13.54
C VAL A 39 10.54 6.44 12.84
N VAL A 40 9.22 6.28 12.83
CA VAL A 40 8.34 7.22 12.11
C VAL A 40 8.23 8.57 12.82
N THR A 41 8.32 8.58 14.16
CA THR A 41 8.35 9.83 14.95
C THR A 41 9.59 10.67 14.64
N GLN A 42 10.75 10.04 14.50
CA GLN A 42 11.98 10.73 14.08
C GLN A 42 11.88 11.33 12.67
N LEU A 43 11.01 10.80 11.81
CA LEU A 43 10.72 11.33 10.48
C LEU A 43 9.65 12.43 10.49
N GLY A 44 9.05 12.72 11.64
CA GLY A 44 8.02 13.74 11.83
C GLY A 44 6.59 13.26 11.61
N ALA A 45 6.35 11.94 11.49
CA ALA A 45 5.00 11.38 11.42
C ALA A 45 4.49 11.00 12.82
N GLU A 46 3.18 11.05 13.00
CA GLU A 46 2.49 10.55 14.18
C GLU A 46 2.26 9.04 14.07
N PRO A 47 2.78 8.21 14.99
CA PRO A 47 2.56 6.78 14.96
C PRO A 47 1.12 6.43 15.36
N VAL A 48 0.53 5.49 14.63
CA VAL A 48 -0.79 4.93 14.90
C VAL A 48 -0.64 3.41 14.99
N THR A 49 -0.76 2.88 16.21
CA THR A 49 -0.60 1.45 16.43
C THR A 49 -1.82 0.71 15.90
N ALA A 50 -1.61 -0.13 14.89
CA ALA A 50 -2.60 -1.06 14.34
C ALA A 50 -1.91 -2.16 13.52
N ASP A 51 -2.51 -3.35 13.49
CA ASP A 51 -2.14 -4.40 12.55
C ASP A 51 -3.02 -4.30 11.31
N ALA A 52 -2.39 -4.20 10.14
CA ALA A 52 -3.11 -4.15 8.86
C ALA A 52 -3.95 -5.41 8.59
N LEU A 53 -3.63 -6.54 9.22
CA LEU A 53 -4.38 -7.80 9.13
C LEU A 53 -5.57 -7.88 10.10
N ASP A 54 -5.71 -6.91 11.01
CA ASP A 54 -6.85 -6.81 11.94
C ASP A 54 -7.77 -5.66 11.51
N ALA A 55 -8.92 -6.02 10.95
CA ALA A 55 -9.90 -5.07 10.43
C ALA A 55 -10.41 -4.08 11.50
N ALA A 56 -10.60 -4.54 12.74
CA ALA A 56 -11.06 -3.68 13.83
C ALA A 56 -9.99 -2.65 14.22
N SER A 57 -8.74 -3.09 14.27
CA SER A 57 -7.58 -2.24 14.56
C SER A 57 -7.37 -1.17 13.47
N VAL A 58 -7.49 -1.56 12.18
CA VAL A 58 -7.41 -0.63 11.04
C VAL A 58 -8.56 0.37 11.08
N LYS A 59 -9.80 -0.10 11.32
CA LYS A 59 -10.96 0.79 11.44
C LYS A 59 -10.75 1.82 12.56
N ALA A 60 -10.33 1.41 13.74
CA ALA A 60 -10.07 2.32 14.86
C ALA A 60 -8.97 3.35 14.53
N ALA A 61 -7.92 2.94 13.79
CA ALA A 61 -6.88 3.83 13.33
C ALA A 61 -7.41 4.90 12.35
N ILE A 62 -8.24 4.50 11.40
CA ILE A 62 -8.85 5.42 10.42
C ILE A 62 -9.85 6.37 11.11
N ASP A 63 -10.71 5.87 11.99
CA ASP A 63 -11.65 6.69 12.76
C ASP A 63 -10.93 7.77 13.59
N ARG A 64 -9.82 7.39 14.24
CA ARG A 64 -8.99 8.31 15.03
C ARG A 64 -8.28 9.35 14.17
N THR A 65 -7.73 8.95 13.05
CA THR A 65 -6.90 9.83 12.21
C THR A 65 -7.70 10.63 11.20
N ARG A 66 -8.88 10.16 10.79
CA ARG A 66 -9.73 10.77 9.75
C ARG A 66 -8.92 11.28 8.56
N PRO A 67 -8.21 10.40 7.85
CA PRO A 67 -7.30 10.80 6.80
C PRO A 67 -8.06 11.23 5.54
N ASN A 68 -7.61 12.31 4.88
CA ASN A 68 -8.10 12.67 3.54
C ASN A 68 -7.52 11.75 2.46
N ALA A 69 -6.35 11.15 2.74
CA ALA A 69 -5.70 10.21 1.86
C ALA A 69 -5.11 9.06 2.65
N VAL A 70 -5.23 7.85 2.11
CA VAL A 70 -4.53 6.64 2.58
C VAL A 70 -3.56 6.21 1.51
N ILE A 71 -2.29 5.99 1.88
CA ILE A 71 -1.25 5.47 1.00
C ILE A 71 -0.89 4.07 1.49
N ASN A 72 -1.13 3.09 0.64
CA ASN A 72 -0.87 1.68 0.93
C ASN A 72 0.43 1.22 0.27
N GLU A 73 1.50 1.16 1.06
CA GLU A 73 2.82 0.64 0.73
C GLU A 73 3.09 -0.68 1.48
N LEU A 74 2.05 -1.42 1.82
CA LEU A 74 2.16 -2.66 2.59
C LEU A 74 2.85 -3.75 1.79
N THR A 75 3.95 -4.22 2.33
CA THR A 75 4.67 -5.40 1.85
C THR A 75 5.21 -6.21 3.03
N SER A 76 5.51 -7.47 2.80
CA SER A 76 6.25 -8.31 3.74
C SER A 76 7.44 -8.99 3.04
N LEU A 77 8.12 -8.22 2.19
CA LEU A 77 9.31 -8.67 1.48
C LEU A 77 10.48 -8.93 2.43
N PRO A 78 11.36 -9.88 2.11
CA PRO A 78 12.55 -10.15 2.90
C PRO A 78 13.59 -9.03 2.77
N ARG A 79 14.56 -8.98 3.67
CA ARG A 79 15.66 -8.00 3.59
C ARG A 79 16.62 -8.30 2.44
N HIS A 80 16.80 -9.58 2.12
CA HIS A 80 17.63 -10.04 1.01
C HIS A 80 16.75 -10.72 -0.04
N TYR A 81 16.95 -10.38 -1.29
CA TYR A 81 16.12 -10.86 -2.40
C TYR A 81 16.66 -12.15 -3.03
N THR A 82 17.11 -13.11 -2.20
CA THR A 82 17.45 -14.44 -2.69
C THR A 82 16.17 -15.21 -3.07
N ALA A 83 16.29 -16.14 -4.04
CA ALA A 83 15.13 -16.94 -4.46
C ALA A 83 14.52 -17.76 -3.30
N ALA A 84 15.34 -18.20 -2.33
CA ALA A 84 14.88 -18.94 -1.16
C ALA A 84 14.08 -18.04 -0.20
N GLU A 85 14.61 -16.85 0.13
CA GLU A 85 13.93 -15.90 1.02
C GLU A 85 12.66 -15.32 0.39
N MET A 86 12.67 -15.05 -0.92
CA MET A 86 11.48 -14.63 -1.65
C MET A 86 10.37 -15.67 -1.62
N ARG A 87 10.72 -16.97 -1.82
CA ARG A 87 9.75 -18.07 -1.68
C ARG A 87 9.21 -18.18 -0.26
N ALA A 88 10.08 -18.07 0.75
CA ALA A 88 9.68 -18.15 2.15
C ALA A 88 8.77 -16.96 2.58
N ALA A 89 8.93 -15.81 1.97
CA ALA A 89 8.11 -14.62 2.26
C ALA A 89 6.80 -14.57 1.47
N ALA A 90 6.67 -15.31 0.38
CA ALA A 90 5.63 -15.13 -0.64
C ALA A 90 4.19 -15.20 -0.07
N GLU A 91 3.90 -16.19 0.78
CA GLU A 91 2.57 -16.35 1.38
C GLU A 91 2.23 -15.19 2.32
N ARG A 92 3.18 -14.81 3.18
CA ARG A 92 3.02 -13.69 4.11
C ARG A 92 2.87 -12.36 3.37
N ASP A 93 3.66 -12.12 2.32
CA ASP A 93 3.57 -10.91 1.51
C ASP A 93 2.23 -10.84 0.78
N LEU A 94 1.79 -11.96 0.21
CA LEU A 94 0.48 -12.06 -0.43
C LEU A 94 -0.66 -11.75 0.54
N LYS A 95 -0.62 -12.33 1.74
CA LYS A 95 -1.63 -12.10 2.77
C LYS A 95 -1.71 -10.61 3.14
N VAL A 96 -0.57 -9.99 3.41
CA VAL A 96 -0.51 -8.57 3.78
C VAL A 96 -1.05 -7.68 2.64
N ARG A 97 -0.73 -7.98 1.40
CA ARG A 97 -1.22 -7.22 0.24
C ARG A 97 -2.73 -7.37 0.05
N ILE A 98 -3.28 -8.58 0.16
CA ILE A 98 -4.71 -8.83 -0.06
C ILE A 98 -5.54 -8.39 1.15
N GLU A 99 -5.29 -8.96 2.32
CA GLU A 99 -6.10 -8.71 3.51
C GLU A 99 -5.88 -7.29 4.05
N GLY A 100 -4.63 -6.84 4.09
CA GLY A 100 -4.32 -5.47 4.51
C GLY A 100 -4.92 -4.41 3.58
N ASN A 101 -4.92 -4.64 2.26
CA ASN A 101 -5.60 -3.79 1.30
C ASN A 101 -7.12 -3.75 1.54
N ALA A 102 -7.74 -4.93 1.71
CA ALA A 102 -9.18 -5.04 1.98
C ALA A 102 -9.58 -4.30 3.26
N ASN A 103 -8.81 -4.46 4.34
CA ASN A 103 -9.08 -3.80 5.61
C ASN A 103 -8.94 -2.26 5.53
N LEU A 104 -7.95 -1.75 4.78
CA LEU A 104 -7.78 -0.31 4.56
C LEU A 104 -8.89 0.28 3.71
N LEU A 105 -9.44 -0.47 2.75
CA LEU A 105 -10.54 -0.06 1.89
C LEU A 105 -11.90 -0.12 2.60
N ALA A 106 -12.12 -1.14 3.42
CA ALA A 106 -13.39 -1.38 4.10
C ALA A 106 -13.71 -0.38 5.22
N ALA A 107 -12.71 0.37 5.71
CA ALA A 107 -12.93 1.32 6.79
C ALA A 107 -13.78 2.50 6.29
N PRO A 108 -14.99 2.69 6.83
CA PRO A 108 -15.90 3.72 6.36
C PRO A 108 -15.35 5.13 6.60
N GLN A 109 -15.83 6.08 5.81
CA GLN A 109 -15.55 7.51 6.01
C GLN A 109 -16.84 8.29 6.21
N ASP A 110 -16.84 9.16 7.21
CA ASP A 110 -17.98 10.02 7.51
C ASP A 110 -18.05 11.28 6.61
N THR A 111 -17.02 11.58 5.85
CA THR A 111 -16.90 12.85 5.13
C THR A 111 -16.28 12.70 3.74
N GLY A 112 -17.12 12.53 2.73
CA GLY A 112 -16.73 12.70 1.33
C GLY A 112 -15.82 11.61 0.75
N GLU A 113 -15.31 11.86 -0.45
CA GLU A 113 -14.44 10.95 -1.19
C GLU A 113 -13.03 10.93 -0.59
N ARG A 114 -12.52 9.73 -0.28
CA ARG A 114 -11.17 9.53 0.21
C ARG A 114 -10.23 9.15 -0.93
N ARG A 115 -9.07 9.80 -0.99
CA ARG A 115 -8.00 9.38 -1.88
C ARG A 115 -7.34 8.11 -1.36
N TYR A 116 -7.22 7.12 -2.21
CA TYR A 116 -6.54 5.88 -1.91
C TYR A 116 -5.46 5.60 -2.94
N LEU A 117 -4.20 5.64 -2.50
CA LEU A 117 -3.04 5.38 -3.33
C LEU A 117 -2.51 3.99 -2.99
N LEU A 118 -2.44 3.11 -3.97
CA LEU A 118 -1.98 1.73 -3.81
C LEU A 118 -0.65 1.54 -4.52
N GLN A 119 0.35 1.04 -3.81
CA GLN A 119 1.55 0.50 -4.44
C GLN A 119 1.18 -0.69 -5.33
N SER A 120 1.32 -0.49 -6.62
CA SER A 120 1.22 -1.52 -7.64
C SER A 120 2.61 -1.83 -8.22
N SER A 121 2.71 -2.42 -9.40
CA SER A 121 4.01 -2.79 -9.94
C SER A 121 4.04 -2.81 -11.47
N ALA A 122 5.01 -2.10 -12.04
CA ALA A 122 5.29 -2.10 -13.47
C ALA A 122 5.96 -3.40 -13.96
N PHE A 123 6.47 -4.25 -13.08
CA PHE A 123 7.06 -5.55 -13.45
C PHE A 123 6.10 -6.48 -14.18
N TRP A 124 4.80 -6.21 -14.07
CA TRP A 124 3.75 -7.07 -14.63
C TRP A 124 3.15 -6.51 -15.91
N TYR A 125 3.72 -5.48 -16.50
CA TYR A 125 3.30 -5.00 -17.82
C TYR A 125 3.56 -6.05 -18.91
N ALA A 126 2.64 -6.14 -19.86
CA ALA A 126 2.85 -6.90 -21.08
C ALA A 126 3.99 -6.27 -21.90
N PRO A 127 4.79 -7.08 -22.60
CA PRO A 127 5.76 -6.55 -23.56
C PRO A 127 5.06 -5.66 -24.61
N GLY A 128 5.71 -4.55 -24.94
CA GLY A 128 5.23 -3.59 -25.95
C GLY A 128 6.37 -2.75 -26.47
N ASP A 129 6.11 -2.01 -27.55
CA ASP A 129 7.07 -1.08 -28.15
C ASP A 129 7.04 0.26 -27.39
N GLY A 130 8.21 0.77 -27.03
CA GLY A 130 8.36 2.07 -26.37
C GLY A 130 8.12 2.05 -24.86
N LEU A 131 7.74 3.20 -24.33
CA LEU A 131 7.46 3.36 -22.88
C LEU A 131 6.02 2.96 -22.58
N ALA A 132 5.84 2.20 -21.51
CA ALA A 132 4.51 1.88 -20.99
C ALA A 132 3.89 3.11 -20.33
N ASP A 133 2.66 3.41 -20.65
CA ASP A 133 1.81 4.42 -19.99
C ASP A 133 0.75 3.76 -19.09
N GLU A 134 -0.17 4.56 -18.56
CA GLU A 134 -1.22 4.09 -17.66
C GLU A 134 -2.23 3.14 -18.34
N SER A 135 -2.31 3.13 -19.67
CA SER A 135 -3.17 2.23 -20.46
C SER A 135 -2.53 0.87 -20.73
N ALA A 136 -1.23 0.71 -20.46
CA ALA A 136 -0.51 -0.52 -20.73
C ALA A 136 -1.10 -1.70 -19.96
N SER A 137 -1.35 -2.78 -20.70
CA SER A 137 -1.95 -4.00 -20.16
C SER A 137 -0.98 -4.78 -19.28
N PHE A 138 -1.51 -5.54 -18.34
CA PHE A 138 -0.74 -6.54 -17.60
C PHE A 138 -0.45 -7.79 -18.47
N ALA A 139 0.67 -8.46 -18.20
CA ALA A 139 1.16 -9.63 -18.92
C ALA A 139 0.37 -10.92 -18.59
N PHE A 140 -0.91 -10.96 -18.94
CA PHE A 140 -1.80 -12.10 -18.62
C PHE A 140 -1.49 -13.36 -19.44
N ASP A 141 -0.87 -13.19 -20.61
CA ASP A 141 -0.54 -14.27 -21.57
C ASP A 141 0.92 -14.72 -21.47
N ALA A 142 1.67 -14.24 -20.48
CA ALA A 142 3.05 -14.63 -20.23
C ALA A 142 3.14 -16.02 -19.55
N SER A 143 4.35 -16.41 -19.12
CA SER A 143 4.54 -17.66 -18.36
C SER A 143 3.61 -17.72 -17.14
N ALA A 144 3.25 -18.92 -16.69
CA ALA A 144 2.29 -19.13 -15.60
C ALA A 144 2.63 -18.32 -14.33
N ALA A 145 3.91 -18.19 -13.99
CA ALA A 145 4.36 -17.44 -12.82
C ALA A 145 4.16 -15.92 -13.01
N VAL A 146 4.49 -15.39 -14.18
CA VAL A 146 4.31 -13.97 -14.52
C VAL A 146 2.82 -13.62 -14.61
N ALA A 147 2.04 -14.44 -15.31
CA ALA A 147 0.60 -14.25 -15.43
C ALA A 147 -0.12 -14.30 -14.06
N ALA A 148 0.32 -15.16 -13.14
CA ALA A 148 -0.22 -15.21 -11.78
C ALA A 148 0.07 -13.90 -11.01
N GLY A 149 1.28 -13.36 -11.13
CA GLY A 149 1.65 -12.05 -10.57
C GLY A 149 0.81 -10.92 -11.16
N ALA A 150 0.71 -10.87 -12.49
CA ALA A 150 -0.08 -9.90 -13.24
C ALA A 150 -1.56 -9.89 -12.79
N ARG A 151 -2.20 -11.06 -12.72
CA ARG A 151 -3.60 -11.20 -12.26
C ARG A 151 -3.79 -10.70 -10.83
N ARG A 152 -2.82 -10.97 -9.95
CA ARG A 152 -2.87 -10.55 -8.55
C ARG A 152 -2.88 -9.03 -8.41
N TYR A 153 -1.97 -8.36 -9.10
CA TYR A 153 -1.93 -6.89 -9.06
C TYR A 153 -3.13 -6.25 -9.75
N ALA A 154 -3.57 -6.79 -10.87
CA ALA A 154 -4.80 -6.36 -11.53
C ALA A 154 -6.03 -6.49 -10.60
N GLN A 155 -6.12 -7.58 -9.83
CA GLN A 155 -7.19 -7.78 -8.86
C GLN A 155 -7.13 -6.76 -7.71
N LEU A 156 -5.95 -6.46 -7.16
CA LEU A 156 -5.79 -5.45 -6.12
C LEU A 156 -6.24 -4.06 -6.60
N GLU A 157 -5.85 -3.67 -7.80
CA GLU A 157 -6.29 -2.41 -8.42
C GLU A 157 -7.80 -2.41 -8.68
N ALA A 158 -8.35 -3.49 -9.23
CA ALA A 158 -9.78 -3.60 -9.52
C ALA A 158 -10.66 -3.49 -8.27
N VAL A 159 -10.26 -4.12 -7.17
CA VAL A 159 -10.98 -4.02 -5.88
C VAL A 159 -10.98 -2.57 -5.37
N ALA A 160 -9.84 -1.88 -5.43
CA ALA A 160 -9.74 -0.50 -5.00
C ALA A 160 -10.57 0.45 -5.90
N LEU A 161 -10.50 0.26 -7.22
CA LEU A 161 -11.26 1.03 -8.21
C LEU A 161 -12.78 0.86 -8.04
N ALA A 162 -13.23 -0.35 -7.69
CA ALA A 162 -14.65 -0.66 -7.50
C ALA A 162 -15.19 -0.25 -6.12
N THR A 163 -14.34 0.20 -5.19
CA THR A 163 -14.77 0.56 -3.83
C THR A 163 -15.47 1.93 -3.83
N PRO A 164 -16.74 2.03 -3.43
CA PRO A 164 -17.45 3.30 -3.37
C PRO A 164 -16.80 4.31 -2.41
N GLY A 165 -16.87 5.60 -2.77
CA GLY A 165 -16.31 6.69 -1.95
C GLY A 165 -14.78 6.76 -1.94
N ILE A 166 -14.12 6.08 -2.88
CA ILE A 166 -12.67 6.05 -3.04
C ILE A 166 -12.28 6.71 -4.37
N ALA A 167 -11.45 7.77 -4.31
CA ALA A 167 -10.68 8.25 -5.46
C ALA A 167 -9.37 7.46 -5.53
N PHE A 168 -9.33 6.45 -6.40
CA PHE A 168 -8.22 5.50 -6.49
C PHE A 168 -7.09 5.98 -7.40
N VAL A 169 -5.85 5.72 -6.98
CA VAL A 169 -4.64 5.86 -7.78
C VAL A 169 -3.76 4.63 -7.59
N GLY A 170 -3.48 3.89 -8.65
CA GLY A 170 -2.50 2.80 -8.67
C GLY A 170 -1.11 3.32 -9.05
N LEU A 171 -0.14 3.19 -8.16
CA LEU A 171 1.25 3.59 -8.40
C LEU A 171 2.04 2.36 -8.87
N ARG A 172 2.28 2.25 -10.16
CA ARG A 172 3.02 1.14 -10.77
C ARG A 172 4.50 1.50 -10.86
N TYR A 173 5.25 1.15 -9.83
CA TYR A 173 6.71 1.33 -9.77
C TYR A 173 7.46 0.26 -10.57
#